data_e8c39a88d6aafc7ad07a961a29369048
#
_entry.id   e8c39a88d6aafc7ad07a961a29369048
#
_cell.length_a   1.000
_cell.length_b   1.000
_cell.length_c   1.000
_cell.angle_alpha   90.00
_cell.angle_beta   90.00
_cell.angle_gamma   90.00
#
_symmetry.space_group_name_H-M   'P 1'
#
loop_
_entity.id
_entity.type
_entity.pdbx_description
1 polymer ?
#
loop_
_entity_poly.entity_id
_entity_poly.type
_entity_poly.pdbx_seq_one_letter_code
_entity_poly.pdbx_strand_id
1 'polypeptide(L)'
;MPLIFAKATKTSIPVIVLDSSALEDWRDAQPTRVRNWVTSSTFTAALGQVLMVPSDLGEHLCALMGYGSASKRKRGRFALADAVNKLPEGCYHLQQGLPEADLDEQALGWLLAGYSFEKYRKCPLPAVQFKVPKGVNAVRLEVIAAGEALTRDLVNTPASDMGPDQLEAACHDLAERFDAQVDVITGAALLVHNLPLIHAVGRAADQQPRLIDMRWGTQGPTLTLVGKGVCFDTGGLNLKPGNSMGLMKKDMGGAANVLGLAQMIMALDLPLCLRVLIPAVENAVSSNSFRPQDILTSRKGLTVEINNTDAEGRLVLADALALGDEERPDLMISMATLTGAARVAVGPDLAPFYTDSDALAQVLSISGARVADPVWRMPFWDPYESLIEPGIADLDNAPAGGFAGSITAALFLRRFVEQAKDYVHFDIYSWQRTAAPGRSKGGLGQGPRALLEALPHLLAL
;
A
#
# COMPACT_ATOMS: atom_id res chain seq x y z
N MET A 1 16.11 9.78 -4.33
CA MET A 1 15.85 11.25 -4.35
C MET A 1 14.42 11.49 -3.87
N PRO A 2 14.11 12.62 -3.22
CA PRO A 2 12.73 12.90 -2.82
C PRO A 2 11.84 13.03 -4.08
N LEU A 3 10.63 12.44 -4.00
CA LEU A 3 9.64 12.47 -5.08
C LEU A 3 8.86 13.78 -5.01
N ILE A 4 9.47 14.86 -5.50
CA ILE A 4 8.94 16.23 -5.44
C ILE A 4 8.94 16.90 -6.81
N PHE A 5 8.05 17.86 -6.99
CA PHE A 5 8.00 18.67 -8.20
C PHE A 5 9.19 19.66 -8.27
N ALA A 6 9.54 20.05 -9.49
CA ALA A 6 10.56 21.07 -9.74
C ALA A 6 10.11 22.46 -9.26
N LYS A 7 11.04 23.29 -8.82
CA LYS A 7 10.77 24.70 -8.48
C LYS A 7 10.20 25.45 -9.67
N ALA A 8 9.24 26.34 -9.44
CA ALA A 8 8.57 27.12 -10.48
C ALA A 8 9.55 27.99 -11.31
N THR A 9 10.63 28.47 -10.71
CA THR A 9 11.65 29.33 -11.33
C THR A 9 12.60 28.59 -12.28
N LYS A 10 12.62 27.25 -12.28
CA LYS A 10 13.52 26.47 -13.15
C LYS A 10 13.11 26.59 -14.62
N THR A 11 14.05 26.80 -15.54
CA THR A 11 13.79 26.70 -16.98
C THR A 11 13.27 25.31 -17.33
N SER A 12 12.27 25.23 -18.19
CA SER A 12 11.59 23.97 -18.44
C SER A 12 11.09 23.84 -19.87
N ILE A 13 11.09 22.63 -20.37
CA ILE A 13 10.62 22.23 -21.70
C ILE A 13 9.10 21.99 -21.61
N PRO A 14 8.30 22.57 -22.52
CA PRO A 14 6.87 22.31 -22.57
C PRO A 14 6.56 20.85 -22.93
N VAL A 15 5.57 20.27 -22.25
CA VAL A 15 4.99 18.97 -22.60
C VAL A 15 3.60 19.18 -23.15
N ILE A 16 3.35 18.60 -24.32
CA ILE A 16 2.05 18.56 -24.99
C ILE A 16 1.59 17.10 -24.98
N VAL A 17 0.49 16.83 -24.28
CA VAL A 17 -0.12 15.50 -24.20
C VAL A 17 -1.15 15.39 -25.33
N LEU A 18 -1.08 14.31 -26.12
CA LEU A 18 -1.94 14.10 -27.28
C LEU A 18 -2.68 12.77 -27.21
N ASP A 19 -4.00 12.82 -27.18
CA ASP A 19 -4.84 11.66 -27.52
C ASP A 19 -4.60 11.24 -28.97
N SER A 20 -4.67 9.95 -29.26
CA SER A 20 -4.43 9.46 -30.63
C SER A 20 -5.38 10.05 -31.67
N SER A 21 -6.61 10.41 -31.25
CA SER A 21 -7.59 11.06 -32.15
C SER A 21 -7.32 12.53 -32.40
N ALA A 22 -6.57 13.22 -31.53
CA ALA A 22 -6.27 14.63 -31.60
C ALA A 22 -4.97 14.95 -32.38
N LEU A 23 -4.19 13.92 -32.73
CA LEU A 23 -2.85 14.09 -33.32
C LEU A 23 -2.90 14.83 -34.67
N GLU A 24 -3.82 14.46 -35.57
CA GLU A 24 -3.90 15.03 -36.91
C GLU A 24 -4.24 16.51 -36.84
N ASP A 25 -5.30 16.89 -36.14
CA ASP A 25 -5.73 18.25 -35.95
C ASP A 25 -4.65 19.13 -35.33
N TRP A 26 -4.01 18.59 -34.28
CA TRP A 26 -2.91 19.29 -33.62
C TRP A 26 -1.72 19.47 -34.56
N ARG A 27 -1.32 18.44 -35.32
CA ARG A 27 -0.21 18.48 -36.27
C ARG A 27 -0.47 19.52 -37.37
N ASP A 28 -1.66 19.53 -37.94
CA ASP A 28 -2.00 20.38 -39.07
C ASP A 28 -2.09 21.87 -38.70
N ALA A 29 -2.35 22.16 -37.43
CA ALA A 29 -2.28 23.50 -36.86
C ALA A 29 -0.84 24.02 -36.61
N GLN A 30 0.19 23.16 -36.74
CA GLN A 30 1.58 23.53 -36.44
C GLN A 30 2.27 24.20 -37.65
N PRO A 31 3.33 24.98 -37.41
CA PRO A 31 4.21 25.46 -38.46
C PRO A 31 4.76 24.31 -39.32
N THR A 32 5.00 24.57 -40.62
CA THR A 32 5.43 23.54 -41.59
C THR A 32 6.58 22.68 -41.12
N ARG A 33 7.56 23.24 -40.42
CA ARG A 33 8.70 22.49 -39.88
C ARG A 33 8.28 21.47 -38.85
N VAL A 34 7.48 21.86 -37.86
CA VAL A 34 6.99 20.95 -36.80
C VAL A 34 6.11 19.86 -37.40
N ARG A 35 5.22 20.25 -38.34
CA ARG A 35 4.36 19.30 -39.05
C ARG A 35 5.20 18.26 -39.83
N ASN A 36 6.22 18.69 -40.57
CA ASN A 36 7.10 17.76 -41.29
C ASN A 36 7.90 16.85 -40.35
N TRP A 37 8.38 17.38 -39.21
CA TRP A 37 9.10 16.61 -38.21
C TRP A 37 8.20 15.49 -37.64
N VAL A 38 7.00 15.82 -37.20
CA VAL A 38 6.02 14.85 -36.65
C VAL A 38 5.61 13.84 -37.73
N THR A 39 5.36 14.29 -38.98
CA THR A 39 4.99 13.40 -40.08
C THR A 39 6.11 12.42 -40.46
N SER A 40 7.37 12.85 -40.41
CA SER A 40 8.54 12.01 -40.72
C SER A 40 8.89 11.05 -39.57
N SER A 41 8.34 11.29 -38.36
CA SER A 41 8.55 10.43 -37.21
C SER A 41 7.55 9.26 -37.21
N THR A 42 7.78 8.27 -36.37
CA THR A 42 6.84 7.16 -36.11
C THR A 42 5.84 7.49 -34.99
N PHE A 43 5.72 8.76 -34.60
CA PHE A 43 4.86 9.18 -33.52
C PHE A 43 3.38 9.13 -33.96
N THR A 44 2.60 8.34 -33.26
CA THR A 44 1.16 8.13 -33.49
C THR A 44 0.31 8.54 -32.29
N ALA A 45 0.91 9.25 -31.34
CA ALA A 45 0.32 9.56 -30.03
C ALA A 45 -0.15 8.29 -29.27
N ALA A 46 0.42 7.12 -29.57
CA ALA A 46 0.13 5.91 -28.82
C ALA A 46 0.56 6.06 -27.37
N LEU A 47 -0.16 5.38 -26.47
CA LEU A 47 0.06 5.48 -25.01
C LEU A 47 1.54 5.25 -24.65
N GLY A 48 2.13 6.23 -23.94
CA GLY A 48 3.52 6.20 -23.50
C GLY A 48 4.56 6.43 -24.61
N GLN A 49 4.18 6.82 -25.85
CA GLN A 49 5.12 7.34 -26.84
C GLN A 49 5.62 8.73 -26.44
N VAL A 50 6.88 9.02 -26.77
CA VAL A 50 7.49 10.34 -26.63
C VAL A 50 8.17 10.74 -27.92
N LEU A 51 7.98 12.01 -28.33
CA LEU A 51 8.69 12.64 -29.42
C LEU A 51 9.22 14.00 -28.98
N MET A 52 10.55 14.19 -29.00
CA MET A 52 11.14 15.51 -28.82
C MET A 52 11.09 16.29 -30.14
N VAL A 53 10.55 17.49 -30.08
CA VAL A 53 10.47 18.42 -31.22
C VAL A 53 11.59 19.43 -31.08
N PRO A 54 12.53 19.53 -32.07
CA PRO A 54 13.63 20.50 -32.00
C PRO A 54 13.17 21.92 -32.36
N SER A 55 13.85 22.91 -31.79
CA SER A 55 13.79 24.34 -32.24
C SER A 55 14.61 24.56 -33.53
N ASP A 56 14.59 25.75 -34.08
CA ASP A 56 15.43 26.12 -35.25
C ASP A 56 16.93 26.07 -34.92
N LEU A 57 17.29 26.19 -33.68
CA LEU A 57 18.67 26.12 -33.17
C LEU A 57 19.09 24.69 -32.74
N GLY A 58 18.22 23.70 -32.94
CA GLY A 58 18.46 22.31 -32.52
C GLY A 58 18.19 22.03 -31.05
N GLU A 59 17.76 23.03 -30.29
CA GLU A 59 17.34 22.83 -28.89
C GLU A 59 15.95 22.15 -28.80
N HIS A 60 15.55 21.72 -27.62
CA HIS A 60 14.22 21.14 -27.39
C HIS A 60 13.12 22.25 -27.37
N LEU A 61 12.28 22.29 -28.41
CA LEU A 61 11.12 23.20 -28.48
C LEU A 61 10.01 22.70 -27.52
N CYS A 62 9.66 21.43 -27.63
CA CYS A 62 8.69 20.76 -26.77
C CYS A 62 8.88 19.23 -26.77
N ALA A 63 8.23 18.56 -25.82
CA ALA A 63 8.06 17.12 -25.81
C ALA A 63 6.58 16.78 -26.09
N LEU A 64 6.33 15.92 -27.09
CA LEU A 64 5.02 15.32 -27.31
C LEU A 64 4.93 14.03 -26.54
N MET A 65 3.87 13.86 -25.75
CA MET A 65 3.56 12.63 -25.02
C MET A 65 2.27 12.02 -25.53
N GLY A 66 2.31 10.79 -26.01
CA GLY A 66 1.15 10.05 -26.47
C GLY A 66 0.27 9.59 -25.28
N TYR A 67 -1.00 9.98 -25.31
CA TYR A 67 -2.00 9.58 -24.31
C TYR A 67 -2.85 8.40 -24.79
N GLY A 68 -2.66 7.96 -26.02
CA GLY A 68 -3.37 6.83 -26.62
C GLY A 68 -4.88 7.09 -26.73
N SER A 69 -5.68 6.03 -26.82
CA SER A 69 -7.13 6.12 -26.82
C SER A 69 -7.70 5.87 -25.41
N ALA A 70 -8.93 6.35 -25.15
CA ALA A 70 -9.64 6.12 -23.88
C ALA A 70 -9.78 4.63 -23.55
N SER A 71 -9.99 3.76 -24.56
CA SER A 71 -10.08 2.31 -24.37
C SER A 71 -8.76 1.68 -23.92
N LYS A 72 -7.61 2.21 -24.33
CA LYS A 72 -6.29 1.77 -23.89
C LYS A 72 -6.00 2.24 -22.47
N ARG A 73 -6.35 3.51 -22.15
CA ARG A 73 -6.17 4.06 -20.78
C ARG A 73 -6.95 3.29 -19.72
N LYS A 74 -8.18 2.84 -20.02
CA LYS A 74 -9.00 2.02 -19.10
C LYS A 74 -8.35 0.70 -18.66
N ARG A 75 -7.27 0.26 -19.34
CA ARG A 75 -6.56 -0.99 -19.01
C ARG A 75 -5.42 -0.82 -18.01
N GLY A 76 -5.19 0.39 -17.50
CA GLY A 76 -4.09 0.67 -16.59
C GLY A 76 -4.34 1.93 -15.77
N ARG A 77 -3.31 2.32 -15.05
CA ARG A 77 -3.25 3.52 -14.20
C ARG A 77 -1.95 4.26 -14.49
N PHE A 78 -1.89 5.57 -14.18
CA PHE A 78 -0.68 6.38 -14.36
C PHE A 78 -0.14 6.35 -15.80
N ALA A 79 -1.04 6.51 -16.75
CA ALA A 79 -0.82 6.27 -18.17
C ALA A 79 0.44 6.93 -18.76
N LEU A 80 0.81 8.12 -18.26
CA LEU A 80 1.97 8.89 -18.73
C LEU A 80 3.27 8.59 -17.97
N ALA A 81 3.25 7.78 -16.90
CA ALA A 81 4.45 7.51 -16.11
C ALA A 81 5.54 6.80 -16.92
N ASP A 82 5.18 5.91 -17.87
CA ASP A 82 6.14 5.25 -18.75
C ASP A 82 6.85 6.21 -19.71
N ALA A 83 6.20 7.33 -20.04
CA ALA A 83 6.79 8.36 -20.91
C ALA A 83 7.94 9.09 -20.21
N VAL A 84 7.91 9.20 -18.86
CA VAL A 84 8.95 9.89 -18.07
C VAL A 84 10.32 9.28 -18.32
N ASN A 85 10.41 7.96 -18.32
CA ASN A 85 11.68 7.25 -18.50
C ASN A 85 12.24 7.34 -19.95
N LYS A 86 11.48 7.91 -20.89
CA LYS A 86 11.87 8.09 -22.28
C LYS A 86 12.23 9.54 -22.58
N LEU A 87 12.02 10.46 -21.65
CA LEU A 87 12.43 11.84 -21.78
C LEU A 87 13.92 11.99 -21.56
N PRO A 88 14.60 12.88 -22.30
CA PRO A 88 15.93 13.34 -21.95
C PRO A 88 15.97 13.97 -20.55
N GLU A 89 17.16 13.98 -19.94
CA GLU A 89 17.38 14.72 -18.71
C GLU A 89 16.95 16.18 -18.85
N GLY A 90 16.19 16.68 -17.89
CA GLY A 90 15.69 18.04 -17.92
C GLY A 90 14.52 18.31 -16.99
N CYS A 91 14.09 19.58 -17.03
CA CYS A 91 12.88 20.02 -16.34
C CYS A 91 11.75 20.22 -17.36
N TYR A 92 10.57 19.77 -17.03
CA TYR A 92 9.41 19.78 -17.92
C TYR A 92 8.22 20.46 -17.25
N HIS A 93 7.28 20.99 -18.03
CA HIS A 93 6.00 21.46 -17.53
C HIS A 93 4.87 21.08 -18.49
N LEU A 94 3.73 20.73 -17.93
CA LEU A 94 2.53 20.48 -18.74
C LEU A 94 2.05 21.79 -19.36
N GLN A 95 2.00 21.85 -20.69
CA GLN A 95 1.47 23.00 -21.42
C GLN A 95 0.00 22.81 -21.75
N GLN A 96 -0.38 21.62 -22.25
CA GLN A 96 -1.77 21.33 -22.64
C GLN A 96 -2.02 19.84 -22.88
N GLY A 97 -3.28 19.48 -23.06
CA GLY A 97 -3.74 18.19 -23.60
C GLY A 97 -4.13 17.15 -22.56
N LEU A 98 -4.02 17.47 -21.26
CA LEU A 98 -4.46 16.57 -20.20
C LEU A 98 -5.81 17.05 -19.66
N PRO A 99 -6.87 16.19 -19.61
CA PRO A 99 -8.13 16.53 -18.97
C PRO A 99 -7.95 16.86 -17.49
N GLU A 100 -8.72 17.81 -16.97
CA GLU A 100 -8.65 18.22 -15.56
C GLU A 100 -8.88 17.04 -14.60
N ALA A 101 -9.81 16.15 -14.94
CA ALA A 101 -10.11 14.96 -14.15
C ALA A 101 -8.94 13.96 -14.04
N ASP A 102 -7.98 14.01 -14.97
CA ASP A 102 -6.83 13.09 -15.02
C ASP A 102 -5.56 13.74 -14.42
N LEU A 103 -5.57 15.05 -14.11
CA LEU A 103 -4.37 15.79 -13.70
C LEU A 103 -3.68 15.20 -12.48
N ASP A 104 -4.41 14.94 -11.40
CA ASP A 104 -3.84 14.44 -10.14
C ASP A 104 -3.25 13.04 -10.31
N GLU A 105 -3.96 12.15 -11.03
CA GLU A 105 -3.46 10.79 -11.31
C GLU A 105 -2.15 10.84 -12.09
N GLN A 106 -2.12 11.60 -13.19
CA GLN A 106 -0.94 11.63 -14.06
C GLN A 106 0.22 12.37 -13.40
N ALA A 107 -0.03 13.43 -12.65
CA ALA A 107 0.99 14.15 -11.89
C ALA A 107 1.60 13.29 -10.78
N LEU A 108 0.78 12.51 -10.06
CA LEU A 108 1.27 11.50 -9.12
C LEU A 108 2.08 10.42 -9.84
N GLY A 109 1.62 9.96 -11.00
CA GLY A 109 2.33 8.99 -11.83
C GLY A 109 3.74 9.45 -12.21
N TRP A 110 3.92 10.75 -12.51
CA TRP A 110 5.23 11.35 -12.79
C TRP A 110 6.15 11.29 -11.56
N LEU A 111 5.65 11.61 -10.37
CA LEU A 111 6.43 11.49 -9.14
C LEU A 111 6.83 10.03 -8.89
N LEU A 112 5.88 9.10 -8.98
CA LEU A 112 6.10 7.68 -8.73
C LEU A 112 7.03 7.01 -9.75
N ALA A 113 7.12 7.53 -10.99
CA ALA A 113 8.10 7.08 -11.99
C ALA A 113 9.54 7.38 -11.55
N GLY A 114 9.74 8.37 -10.69
CA GLY A 114 11.04 8.70 -10.09
C GLY A 114 11.44 7.80 -8.91
N TYR A 115 10.61 6.83 -8.51
CA TYR A 115 10.95 5.93 -7.42
C TYR A 115 11.95 4.86 -7.85
N SER A 116 13.02 4.70 -7.07
CA SER A 116 14.01 3.62 -7.18
C SER A 116 14.38 3.11 -5.80
N PHE A 117 14.45 1.80 -5.63
CA PHE A 117 14.96 1.17 -4.40
C PHE A 117 16.48 1.04 -4.49
N GLU A 118 17.22 1.89 -3.77
CA GLU A 118 18.67 2.05 -3.92
C GLU A 118 19.48 1.59 -2.70
N LYS A 119 18.84 0.91 -1.72
CA LYS A 119 19.52 0.49 -0.48
C LYS A 119 20.77 -0.36 -0.74
N TYR A 120 20.73 -1.24 -1.74
CA TYR A 120 21.83 -2.17 -2.04
C TYR A 120 22.57 -1.85 -3.35
N ARG A 121 21.90 -1.20 -4.28
CA ARG A 121 22.47 -0.87 -5.58
C ARG A 121 21.88 0.44 -6.07
N LYS A 122 22.75 1.39 -6.43
CA LYS A 122 22.31 2.61 -7.10
C LYS A 122 21.77 2.27 -8.49
N CYS A 123 20.59 2.75 -8.79
CA CYS A 123 19.96 2.65 -10.09
C CYS A 123 19.68 4.09 -10.57
N PRO A 124 20.65 4.72 -11.26
CA PRO A 124 20.45 6.09 -11.72
C PRO A 124 19.27 6.12 -12.69
N LEU A 125 18.21 6.78 -12.28
CA LEU A 125 17.10 7.16 -13.16
C LEU A 125 17.48 8.44 -13.91
N PRO A 126 16.97 8.65 -15.15
CA PRO A 126 17.11 9.93 -15.81
C PRO A 126 16.70 11.06 -14.87
N ALA A 127 17.47 12.13 -14.81
CA ALA A 127 17.16 13.31 -13.99
C ALA A 127 16.04 14.14 -14.63
N VAL A 128 14.87 13.54 -14.76
CA VAL A 128 13.65 14.16 -15.29
C VAL A 128 12.86 14.72 -14.11
N GLN A 129 12.55 16.00 -14.19
CA GLN A 129 11.73 16.69 -13.18
C GLN A 129 10.55 17.39 -13.87
N PHE A 130 9.43 17.43 -13.19
CA PHE A 130 8.23 18.15 -13.65
C PHE A 130 7.92 19.32 -12.73
N LYS A 131 7.51 20.44 -13.30
CA LYS A 131 6.81 21.48 -12.55
C LYS A 131 5.39 21.01 -12.24
N VAL A 132 4.86 21.47 -11.12
CA VAL A 132 3.47 21.17 -10.75
C VAL A 132 2.52 21.72 -11.84
N PRO A 133 1.60 20.91 -12.37
CA PRO A 133 0.57 21.40 -13.28
C PRO A 133 -0.38 22.36 -12.57
N LYS A 134 -0.92 23.32 -13.34
CA LYS A 134 -1.94 24.24 -12.80
C LYS A 134 -3.17 23.46 -12.35
N GLY A 135 -3.66 23.74 -11.15
CA GLY A 135 -4.84 23.08 -10.55
C GLY A 135 -4.50 21.89 -9.66
N VAL A 136 -3.25 21.40 -9.68
CA VAL A 136 -2.80 20.27 -8.85
C VAL A 136 -2.35 20.76 -7.47
N ASN A 137 -2.74 20.06 -6.41
CA ASN A 137 -2.22 20.27 -5.06
C ASN A 137 -0.87 19.55 -4.92
N ALA A 138 0.22 20.27 -5.15
CA ALA A 138 1.57 19.71 -5.09
C ALA A 138 1.90 19.08 -3.73
N VAL A 139 1.58 19.77 -2.63
CA VAL A 139 1.88 19.29 -1.28
C VAL A 139 1.22 17.94 -1.01
N ARG A 140 -0.08 17.82 -1.37
CA ARG A 140 -0.81 16.55 -1.20
C ARG A 140 -0.19 15.42 -2.01
N LEU A 141 0.16 15.64 -3.29
CA LEU A 141 0.72 14.61 -4.15
C LEU A 141 2.15 14.20 -3.74
N GLU A 142 2.97 15.15 -3.29
CA GLU A 142 4.32 14.88 -2.77
C GLU A 142 4.26 14.07 -1.47
N VAL A 143 3.32 14.37 -0.58
CA VAL A 143 3.07 13.59 0.64
C VAL A 143 2.63 12.16 0.30
N ILE A 144 1.70 12.00 -0.65
CA ILE A 144 1.25 10.68 -1.12
C ILE A 144 2.44 9.91 -1.72
N ALA A 145 3.23 10.54 -2.56
CA ALA A 145 4.39 9.90 -3.18
C ALA A 145 5.44 9.47 -2.14
N ALA A 146 5.66 10.27 -1.09
CA ALA A 146 6.55 9.93 0.00
C ALA A 146 6.05 8.75 0.85
N GLY A 147 4.75 8.69 1.15
CA GLY A 147 4.14 7.56 1.87
C GLY A 147 4.17 6.25 1.06
N GLU A 148 3.92 6.34 -0.26
CA GLU A 148 4.10 5.22 -1.18
C GLU A 148 5.56 4.75 -1.23
N ALA A 149 6.53 5.67 -1.24
CA ALA A 149 7.95 5.33 -1.23
C ALA A 149 8.34 4.60 0.07
N LEU A 150 7.88 5.09 1.23
CA LEU A 150 8.10 4.41 2.51
C LEU A 150 7.55 2.98 2.49
N THR A 151 6.29 2.79 2.06
CA THR A 151 5.70 1.46 1.92
C THR A 151 6.55 0.54 1.04
N ARG A 152 6.98 1.05 -0.12
CA ARG A 152 7.80 0.28 -1.07
C ARG A 152 9.17 -0.06 -0.51
N ASP A 153 9.83 0.86 0.17
CA ASP A 153 11.16 0.66 0.76
C ASP A 153 11.12 -0.40 1.85
N LEU A 154 10.12 -0.37 2.73
CA LEU A 154 9.92 -1.36 3.78
C LEU A 154 9.73 -2.76 3.18
N VAL A 155 8.80 -2.92 2.23
CA VAL A 155 8.50 -4.22 1.58
C VAL A 155 9.66 -4.73 0.70
N ASN A 156 10.42 -3.84 0.07
CA ASN A 156 11.55 -4.21 -0.77
C ASN A 156 12.75 -4.68 0.03
N THR A 157 12.91 -4.19 1.26
CA THR A 157 14.04 -4.56 2.12
C THR A 157 13.98 -6.05 2.48
N PRO A 158 15.04 -6.84 2.24
CA PRO A 158 15.10 -8.25 2.63
C PRO A 158 14.95 -8.43 4.15
N ALA A 159 14.44 -9.59 4.57
CA ALA A 159 14.17 -9.90 5.97
C ALA A 159 15.43 -9.82 6.87
N SER A 160 16.63 -10.09 6.31
CA SER A 160 17.90 -9.90 7.03
C SER A 160 18.11 -8.46 7.51
N ASP A 161 17.51 -7.47 6.82
CA ASP A 161 17.63 -6.04 7.11
C ASP A 161 16.26 -5.41 7.39
N MET A 162 15.22 -6.22 7.55
CA MET A 162 13.85 -5.84 7.91
C MET A 162 13.21 -6.94 8.77
N GLY A 163 13.88 -7.29 9.86
CA GLY A 163 13.29 -8.10 10.93
C GLY A 163 12.47 -7.26 11.91
N PRO A 164 11.94 -7.86 12.99
CA PRO A 164 11.18 -7.14 14.01
C PRO A 164 11.88 -5.91 14.60
N ASP A 165 13.20 -5.99 14.85
CA ASP A 165 13.99 -4.84 15.35
C ASP A 165 14.05 -3.69 14.36
N GLN A 166 14.21 -3.98 13.06
CA GLN A 166 14.29 -2.96 12.01
C GLN A 166 12.93 -2.37 11.68
N LEU A 167 11.85 -3.14 11.82
CA LEU A 167 10.48 -2.62 11.68
C LEU A 167 10.14 -1.67 12.82
N GLU A 168 10.57 -1.99 14.06
CA GLU A 168 10.50 -1.07 15.20
C GLU A 168 11.29 0.21 14.94
N ALA A 169 12.54 0.11 14.48
CA ALA A 169 13.36 1.26 14.15
C ALA A 169 12.69 2.16 13.10
N ALA A 170 12.07 1.58 12.07
CA ALA A 170 11.32 2.34 11.07
C ALA A 170 10.11 3.08 11.65
N CYS A 171 9.45 2.52 12.67
CA CYS A 171 8.37 3.21 13.39
C CYS A 171 8.91 4.39 14.21
N HIS A 172 10.04 4.21 14.90
CA HIS A 172 10.69 5.30 15.64
C HIS A 172 11.17 6.42 14.70
N ASP A 173 11.79 6.08 13.57
CA ASP A 173 12.21 7.05 12.55
C ASP A 173 11.02 7.86 11.99
N LEU A 174 9.86 7.19 11.84
CA LEU A 174 8.63 7.85 11.41
C LEU A 174 8.09 8.75 12.53
N ALA A 175 8.05 8.27 13.75
CA ALA A 175 7.54 9.00 14.92
C ALA A 175 8.37 10.27 15.19
N GLU A 176 9.69 10.19 15.13
CA GLU A 176 10.59 11.34 15.33
C GLU A 176 10.30 12.47 14.32
N ARG A 177 9.99 12.13 13.07
CA ARG A 177 9.70 13.14 12.03
C ARG A 177 8.42 13.94 12.28
N PHE A 178 7.47 13.39 13.04
CA PHE A 178 6.14 13.98 13.25
C PHE A 178 5.80 14.20 14.74
N ASP A 179 6.78 14.09 15.63
CA ASP A 179 6.60 14.22 17.08
C ASP A 179 5.51 13.26 17.64
N ALA A 180 5.47 12.03 17.09
CA ALA A 180 4.61 10.96 17.57
C ALA A 180 5.29 10.18 18.71
N GLN A 181 4.48 9.52 19.54
CA GLN A 181 4.96 8.67 20.62
C GLN A 181 4.97 7.20 20.19
N VAL A 182 5.97 6.45 20.63
CA VAL A 182 6.08 5.00 20.37
C VAL A 182 6.37 4.27 21.66
N ASP A 183 5.48 3.33 22.00
CA ASP A 183 5.68 2.35 23.07
C ASP A 183 5.88 0.97 22.46
N VAL A 184 6.78 0.16 23.04
CA VAL A 184 7.09 -1.19 22.53
C VAL A 184 7.06 -2.21 23.67
N ILE A 185 6.34 -3.31 23.44
CA ILE A 185 6.28 -4.46 24.34
C ILE A 185 6.98 -5.62 23.66
N THR A 186 8.11 -6.11 24.22
CA THR A 186 9.00 -7.07 23.55
C THR A 186 9.13 -8.38 24.31
N GLY A 187 9.22 -9.50 23.59
CA GLY A 187 9.57 -10.82 24.11
C GLY A 187 8.61 -11.31 25.19
N ALA A 188 9.15 -11.76 26.33
CA ALA A 188 8.35 -12.29 27.44
C ALA A 188 7.39 -11.26 28.06
N ALA A 189 7.66 -9.95 27.92
CA ALA A 189 6.75 -8.91 28.38
C ALA A 189 5.39 -8.96 27.66
N LEU A 190 5.33 -9.48 26.44
CA LEU A 190 4.07 -9.70 25.73
C LEU A 190 3.09 -10.58 26.54
N LEU A 191 3.58 -11.60 27.25
CA LEU A 191 2.73 -12.45 28.10
C LEU A 191 2.20 -11.68 29.31
N VAL A 192 3.03 -10.84 29.91
CA VAL A 192 2.63 -10.00 31.06
C VAL A 192 1.55 -9.00 30.66
N HIS A 193 1.64 -8.48 29.43
CA HIS A 193 0.66 -7.54 28.85
C HIS A 193 -0.50 -8.22 28.14
N ASN A 194 -0.67 -9.54 28.32
CA ASN A 194 -1.75 -10.33 27.74
C ASN A 194 -1.80 -10.24 26.19
N LEU A 195 -0.65 -10.47 25.54
CA LEU A 195 -0.49 -10.56 24.09
C LEU A 195 0.10 -11.94 23.69
N PRO A 196 -0.57 -13.04 24.09
CA PRO A 196 0.02 -14.38 24.02
C PRO A 196 0.14 -14.92 22.59
N LEU A 197 -0.75 -14.53 21.67
CA LEU A 197 -0.68 -15.00 20.27
C LEU A 197 0.50 -14.35 19.52
N ILE A 198 0.78 -13.07 19.77
CA ILE A 198 1.97 -12.39 19.21
C ILE A 198 3.23 -13.10 19.72
N HIS A 199 3.30 -13.38 21.01
CA HIS A 199 4.41 -14.12 21.61
C HIS A 199 4.55 -15.52 21.01
N ALA A 200 3.46 -16.28 20.90
CA ALA A 200 3.47 -17.65 20.42
C ALA A 200 4.01 -17.78 18.99
N VAL A 201 3.60 -16.88 18.10
CA VAL A 201 4.06 -16.89 16.71
C VAL A 201 5.55 -16.54 16.61
N GLY A 202 6.01 -15.50 17.30
CA GLY A 202 7.36 -14.98 17.12
C GLY A 202 8.44 -15.58 18.03
N ARG A 203 8.07 -16.39 19.06
CA ARG A 203 9.04 -16.91 20.06
C ARG A 203 10.09 -17.86 19.50
N ALA A 204 9.87 -18.37 18.28
CA ALA A 204 10.79 -19.31 17.63
C ALA A 204 11.92 -18.63 16.85
N ALA A 205 11.81 -17.33 16.62
CA ALA A 205 12.79 -16.54 15.89
C ALA A 205 13.95 -16.06 16.78
N ASP A 206 15.05 -15.67 16.15
CA ASP A 206 16.21 -15.08 16.84
C ASP A 206 15.89 -13.68 17.38
N GLN A 207 15.26 -12.82 16.54
CA GLN A 207 14.75 -11.54 16.99
C GLN A 207 13.42 -11.72 17.73
N GLN A 208 13.32 -11.09 18.91
CA GLN A 208 12.16 -11.24 19.77
C GLN A 208 10.89 -10.62 19.14
N PRO A 209 9.73 -11.30 19.29
CA PRO A 209 8.45 -10.73 18.91
C PRO A 209 8.13 -9.48 19.71
N ARG A 210 7.40 -8.55 19.11
CA ARG A 210 6.99 -7.31 19.78
C ARG A 210 5.67 -6.76 19.27
N LEU A 211 5.03 -5.97 20.09
CA LEU A 211 3.97 -5.08 19.69
C LEU A 211 4.52 -3.65 19.71
N ILE A 212 4.39 -2.94 18.61
CA ILE A 212 4.73 -1.53 18.48
C ILE A 212 3.41 -0.76 18.50
N ASP A 213 3.27 0.21 19.41
CA ASP A 213 2.10 1.08 19.58
C ASP A 213 2.54 2.54 19.36
N MET A 214 2.24 3.10 18.19
CA MET A 214 2.56 4.49 17.86
C MET A 214 1.30 5.35 17.96
N ARG A 215 1.42 6.55 18.58
CA ARG A 215 0.31 7.48 18.80
C ARG A 215 0.66 8.89 18.33
N TRP A 216 -0.30 9.54 17.67
CA TRP A 216 -0.16 10.90 17.18
C TRP A 216 -1.49 11.65 17.21
N GLY A 217 -1.45 12.96 17.42
CA GLY A 217 -2.64 13.79 17.50
C GLY A 217 -3.34 13.69 18.87
N THR A 218 -3.99 14.75 19.28
CA THR A 218 -4.65 14.86 20.61
C THR A 218 -6.11 15.31 20.54
N GLN A 219 -6.59 15.64 19.34
CA GLN A 219 -7.94 16.17 19.12
C GLN A 219 -8.55 15.58 17.85
N GLY A 220 -9.87 15.50 17.82
CA GLY A 220 -10.63 14.96 16.71
C GLY A 220 -11.04 13.49 16.89
N PRO A 221 -11.64 12.88 15.88
CA PRO A 221 -12.08 11.50 15.93
C PRO A 221 -10.87 10.53 16.01
N THR A 222 -11.13 9.35 16.55
CA THR A 222 -10.11 8.33 16.79
C THR A 222 -10.01 7.34 15.64
N LEU A 223 -8.80 7.18 15.11
CA LEU A 223 -8.44 6.21 14.07
C LEU A 223 -7.40 5.23 14.58
N THR A 224 -7.73 3.94 14.61
CA THR A 224 -6.77 2.88 14.92
C THR A 224 -6.42 2.08 13.66
N LEU A 225 -5.14 2.08 13.29
CA LEU A 225 -4.58 1.29 12.21
C LEU A 225 -3.84 0.07 12.80
N VAL A 226 -4.14 -1.13 12.29
CA VAL A 226 -3.49 -2.36 12.71
C VAL A 226 -2.82 -3.02 11.50
N GLY A 227 -1.51 -3.15 11.52
CA GLY A 227 -0.73 -3.68 10.39
C GLY A 227 -0.06 -5.02 10.68
N LYS A 228 -0.35 -6.08 9.89
CA LYS A 228 0.40 -7.34 9.99
C LYS A 228 1.89 -7.09 9.76
N GLY A 229 2.71 -7.37 10.77
CA GLY A 229 4.16 -7.17 10.78
C GLY A 229 4.96 -8.48 10.79
N VAL A 230 4.56 -9.48 10.00
CA VAL A 230 5.32 -10.73 9.86
C VAL A 230 6.49 -10.50 8.92
N CYS A 231 7.68 -10.22 9.48
CA CYS A 231 8.89 -9.80 8.74
C CYS A 231 9.41 -10.86 7.78
N PHE A 232 9.25 -12.12 8.16
CA PHE A 232 9.41 -13.26 7.26
C PHE A 232 8.51 -14.41 7.71
N ASP A 233 7.93 -15.12 6.76
CA ASP A 233 7.03 -16.23 7.04
C ASP A 233 7.53 -17.52 6.38
N THR A 234 8.04 -18.43 7.20
CA THR A 234 8.43 -19.78 6.75
C THR A 234 7.23 -20.74 6.67
N GLY A 235 6.07 -20.35 7.23
CA GLY A 235 4.94 -21.23 7.50
C GLY A 235 5.01 -21.90 8.86
N GLY A 236 6.07 -21.68 9.64
CA GLY A 236 6.31 -22.41 10.87
C GLY A 236 6.52 -23.91 10.61
N LEU A 237 5.99 -24.79 11.46
CA LEU A 237 6.11 -26.24 11.26
C LEU A 237 5.30 -26.76 10.06
N ASN A 238 4.26 -26.06 9.61
CA ASN A 238 3.64 -26.28 8.29
C ASN A 238 4.43 -25.56 7.21
N LEU A 239 5.69 -25.95 7.04
CA LEU A 239 6.68 -25.26 6.21
C LEU A 239 6.19 -25.03 4.78
N LYS A 240 6.27 -23.78 4.32
CA LYS A 240 5.88 -23.39 2.95
C LYS A 240 6.73 -24.13 1.89
N PRO A 241 6.11 -24.55 0.77
CA PRO A 241 6.89 -24.95 -0.41
C PRO A 241 7.81 -23.82 -0.88
N GLY A 242 9.00 -24.17 -1.38
CA GLY A 242 10.03 -23.18 -1.75
C GLY A 242 9.56 -22.07 -2.68
N ASN A 243 8.70 -22.38 -3.65
CA ASN A 243 8.09 -21.39 -4.55
C ASN A 243 7.18 -20.37 -3.86
N SER A 244 6.60 -20.73 -2.72
CA SER A 244 5.73 -19.85 -1.93
C SER A 244 6.54 -19.05 -0.91
N MET A 245 7.61 -19.61 -0.35
CA MET A 245 8.45 -18.98 0.68
C MET A 245 9.30 -17.82 0.12
N GLY A 246 9.80 -17.93 -1.11
CA GLY A 246 10.80 -17.02 -1.67
C GLY A 246 10.43 -15.55 -1.71
N LEU A 247 9.14 -15.20 -1.54
CA LEU A 247 8.66 -13.82 -1.53
C LEU A 247 8.20 -13.35 -0.13
N MET A 248 8.39 -14.14 0.90
CA MET A 248 7.80 -13.87 2.22
C MET A 248 8.43 -12.72 2.99
N LYS A 249 9.48 -12.08 2.49
CA LYS A 249 9.91 -10.74 2.96
C LYS A 249 8.80 -9.68 2.85
N LYS A 250 7.81 -9.87 1.96
CA LYS A 250 6.66 -8.98 1.79
C LYS A 250 5.59 -9.16 2.86
N ASP A 251 5.71 -10.12 3.75
CA ASP A 251 4.63 -10.52 4.64
C ASP A 251 4.38 -9.55 5.80
N MET A 252 5.23 -8.55 5.93
CA MET A 252 5.04 -7.33 6.71
C MET A 252 4.40 -6.19 5.88
N GLY A 253 3.86 -6.49 4.69
CA GLY A 253 3.22 -5.50 3.81
C GLY A 253 2.01 -4.82 4.44
N GLY A 254 1.31 -5.47 5.36
CA GLY A 254 0.26 -4.85 6.16
C GLY A 254 0.80 -3.70 7.01
N ALA A 255 1.87 -3.94 7.77
CA ALA A 255 2.57 -2.92 8.55
C ALA A 255 3.12 -1.79 7.66
N ALA A 256 3.74 -2.14 6.53
CA ALA A 256 4.28 -1.15 5.59
C ALA A 256 3.18 -0.22 5.05
N ASN A 257 2.01 -0.75 4.72
CA ASN A 257 0.88 0.05 4.21
C ASN A 257 0.28 0.95 5.29
N VAL A 258 0.12 0.48 6.52
CA VAL A 258 -0.38 1.35 7.61
C VAL A 258 0.64 2.43 7.98
N LEU A 259 1.94 2.16 7.93
CA LEU A 259 2.98 3.18 8.14
C LEU A 259 3.01 4.21 7.02
N GLY A 260 2.86 3.79 5.76
CA GLY A 260 2.72 4.70 4.64
C GLY A 260 1.51 5.61 4.77
N LEU A 261 0.35 5.06 5.17
CA LEU A 261 -0.87 5.83 5.45
C LEU A 261 -0.68 6.77 6.66
N ALA A 262 -0.08 6.29 7.74
CA ALA A 262 0.21 7.10 8.91
C ALA A 262 1.10 8.31 8.56
N GLN A 263 2.16 8.10 7.75
CA GLN A 263 2.98 9.19 7.23
C GLN A 263 2.16 10.21 6.45
N MET A 264 1.25 9.76 5.57
CA MET A 264 0.40 10.66 4.79
C MET A 264 -0.53 11.48 5.70
N ILE A 265 -1.15 10.84 6.71
CA ILE A 265 -2.05 11.48 7.68
C ILE A 265 -1.29 12.55 8.48
N MET A 266 -0.15 12.20 9.06
CA MET A 266 0.67 13.10 9.86
C MET A 266 1.24 14.26 9.03
N ALA A 267 1.74 13.97 7.83
CA ALA A 267 2.31 15.00 6.95
C ALA A 267 1.27 15.98 6.38
N LEU A 268 0.00 15.59 6.28
CA LEU A 268 -1.11 16.46 5.92
C LEU A 268 -1.78 17.10 7.13
N ASP A 269 -1.29 16.82 8.33
CA ASP A 269 -1.81 17.34 9.60
C ASP A 269 -3.34 17.16 9.73
N LEU A 270 -3.84 15.94 9.44
CA LEU A 270 -5.27 15.68 9.52
C LEU A 270 -5.76 15.78 10.98
N PRO A 271 -6.90 16.46 11.24
CA PRO A 271 -7.38 16.71 12.61
C PRO A 271 -8.02 15.47 13.24
N LEU A 272 -7.22 14.47 13.61
CA LEU A 272 -7.65 13.21 14.22
C LEU A 272 -6.64 12.68 15.25
N CYS A 273 -7.07 11.77 16.11
CA CYS A 273 -6.20 11.01 17.00
C CYS A 273 -5.85 9.68 16.33
N LEU A 274 -4.58 9.51 15.95
CA LEU A 274 -4.07 8.32 15.29
C LEU A 274 -3.42 7.38 16.29
N ARG A 275 -3.77 6.09 16.22
CA ARG A 275 -3.05 4.99 16.85
C ARG A 275 -2.66 3.97 15.80
N VAL A 276 -1.40 3.51 15.80
CA VAL A 276 -0.91 2.46 14.90
C VAL A 276 -0.37 1.30 15.73
N LEU A 277 -0.93 0.11 15.52
CA LEU A 277 -0.52 -1.12 16.20
C LEU A 277 0.13 -2.07 15.19
N ILE A 278 1.38 -2.46 15.46
CA ILE A 278 2.11 -3.39 14.60
C ILE A 278 2.64 -4.55 15.44
N PRO A 279 2.01 -5.73 15.37
CA PRO A 279 2.58 -6.96 15.88
C PRO A 279 3.72 -7.41 14.96
N ALA A 280 4.97 -7.10 15.36
CA ALA A 280 6.17 -7.39 14.58
C ALA A 280 6.78 -8.72 15.05
N VAL A 281 6.82 -9.69 14.14
CA VAL A 281 7.29 -11.06 14.42
C VAL A 281 8.01 -11.65 13.20
N GLU A 282 8.69 -12.77 13.40
CA GLU A 282 9.09 -13.70 12.35
C GLU A 282 8.50 -15.08 12.66
N ASN A 283 7.80 -15.70 11.70
CA ASN A 283 7.31 -17.05 11.82
C ASN A 283 8.44 -18.02 11.41
N ALA A 284 9.19 -18.47 12.39
CA ALA A 284 10.40 -19.28 12.20
C ALA A 284 10.23 -20.72 12.72
N VAL A 285 11.15 -21.59 12.29
CA VAL A 285 11.19 -23.00 12.73
C VAL A 285 12.33 -23.17 13.73
N SER A 286 11.97 -23.57 14.95
CA SER A 286 12.91 -23.96 15.99
C SER A 286 12.25 -24.94 16.98
N SER A 287 13.00 -25.39 17.97
CA SER A 287 12.45 -26.23 19.05
C SER A 287 11.35 -25.55 19.86
N ASN A 288 11.24 -24.22 19.77
CA ASN A 288 10.26 -23.42 20.52
C ASN A 288 9.05 -22.97 19.67
N SER A 289 8.93 -23.47 18.42
CA SER A 289 7.79 -23.17 17.57
C SER A 289 6.47 -23.67 18.16
N PHE A 290 5.38 -22.94 17.91
CA PHE A 290 4.04 -23.46 18.14
C PHE A 290 3.70 -24.53 17.09
N ARG A 291 2.79 -25.43 17.40
CA ARG A 291 2.60 -26.69 16.66
C ARG A 291 1.16 -26.82 16.16
N PRO A 292 0.95 -27.56 15.07
CA PRO A 292 -0.38 -28.03 14.73
C PRO A 292 -1.02 -28.77 15.92
N GLN A 293 -2.30 -28.52 16.15
CA GLN A 293 -3.12 -29.00 17.26
C GLN A 293 -2.81 -28.40 18.65
N ASP A 294 -1.88 -27.44 18.76
CA ASP A 294 -1.79 -26.61 19.97
C ASP A 294 -3.09 -25.78 20.10
N ILE A 295 -3.57 -25.57 21.31
CA ILE A 295 -4.66 -24.65 21.63
C ILE A 295 -4.06 -23.46 22.35
N LEU A 296 -4.18 -22.28 21.73
CA LEU A 296 -3.65 -21.03 22.25
C LEU A 296 -4.79 -20.15 22.75
N THR A 297 -4.56 -19.38 23.81
CA THR A 297 -5.53 -18.40 24.30
C THR A 297 -5.15 -17.01 23.79
N SER A 298 -6.10 -16.26 23.26
CA SER A 298 -5.91 -14.89 22.79
C SER A 298 -6.04 -13.85 23.91
N ARG A 299 -5.67 -12.59 23.63
CA ARG A 299 -5.92 -11.44 24.52
C ARG A 299 -7.38 -11.36 24.99
N LYS A 300 -8.32 -11.61 24.09
CA LYS A 300 -9.77 -11.57 24.38
C LYS A 300 -10.24 -12.73 25.26
N GLY A 301 -9.40 -13.73 25.50
CA GLY A 301 -9.72 -14.94 26.25
C GLY A 301 -10.29 -16.07 25.40
N LEU A 302 -10.52 -15.84 24.10
CA LEU A 302 -10.94 -16.89 23.17
C LEU A 302 -9.79 -17.86 22.92
N THR A 303 -10.11 -19.15 22.96
CA THR A 303 -9.18 -20.25 22.64
C THR A 303 -9.15 -20.48 21.13
N VAL A 304 -7.98 -20.76 20.58
CA VAL A 304 -7.75 -20.96 19.15
C VAL A 304 -7.02 -22.28 18.93
N GLU A 305 -7.64 -23.22 18.23
CA GLU A 305 -6.99 -24.42 17.75
C GLU A 305 -6.12 -24.08 16.54
N ILE A 306 -4.87 -24.53 16.56
CA ILE A 306 -3.89 -24.28 15.50
C ILE A 306 -3.92 -25.45 14.52
N ASN A 307 -4.71 -25.37 13.48
CA ASN A 307 -4.73 -26.40 12.45
C ASN A 307 -3.67 -26.14 11.35
N ASN A 308 -3.17 -24.90 11.25
CA ASN A 308 -2.09 -24.58 10.33
C ASN A 308 -1.21 -23.45 10.88
N THR A 309 0.07 -23.73 11.12
CA THR A 309 1.03 -22.73 11.60
C THR A 309 1.38 -21.67 10.53
N ASP A 310 1.02 -21.89 9.25
CA ASP A 310 1.11 -20.94 8.14
C ASP A 310 -0.09 -19.97 8.07
N ALA A 311 -0.96 -20.01 9.06
CA ALA A 311 -2.04 -19.06 9.30
C ALA A 311 -1.75 -18.22 10.57
N GLU A 312 -0.52 -17.76 10.72
CA GLU A 312 0.03 -17.01 11.83
C GLU A 312 -0.41 -15.55 11.84
N GLY A 313 -0.59 -14.97 10.66
CA GLY A 313 -0.91 -13.55 10.50
C GLY A 313 -2.20 -13.15 11.21
N ARG A 314 -3.23 -13.99 11.14
CA ARG A 314 -4.49 -13.74 11.85
C ARG A 314 -4.35 -13.88 13.38
N LEU A 315 -3.39 -14.69 13.85
CA LEU A 315 -3.12 -14.84 15.27
C LEU A 315 -2.50 -13.57 15.86
N VAL A 316 -1.47 -13.04 15.23
CA VAL A 316 -0.82 -11.80 15.70
C VAL A 316 -1.76 -10.59 15.59
N LEU A 317 -2.62 -10.55 14.54
CA LEU A 317 -3.63 -9.52 14.38
C LEU A 317 -4.73 -9.63 15.45
N ALA A 318 -5.12 -10.82 15.88
CA ALA A 318 -6.16 -11.04 16.88
C ALA A 318 -5.85 -10.30 18.20
N ASP A 319 -4.64 -10.44 18.73
CA ASP A 319 -4.23 -9.74 19.94
C ASP A 319 -4.15 -8.23 19.74
N ALA A 320 -3.60 -7.78 18.60
CA ALA A 320 -3.47 -6.37 18.30
C ALA A 320 -4.84 -5.69 18.07
N LEU A 321 -5.77 -6.38 17.39
CA LEU A 321 -7.15 -5.91 17.20
C LEU A 321 -7.89 -5.82 18.52
N ALA A 322 -7.83 -6.87 19.36
CA ALA A 322 -8.48 -6.85 20.67
C ALA A 322 -7.96 -5.70 21.54
N LEU A 323 -6.63 -5.44 21.54
CA LEU A 323 -6.05 -4.31 22.26
C LEU A 323 -6.53 -2.96 21.69
N GLY A 324 -6.62 -2.83 20.36
CA GLY A 324 -7.09 -1.61 19.71
C GLY A 324 -8.57 -1.35 19.97
N ASP A 325 -9.38 -2.40 20.00
CA ASP A 325 -10.83 -2.36 20.20
C ASP A 325 -11.24 -1.89 21.61
N GLU A 326 -10.42 -2.16 22.62
CA GLU A 326 -10.65 -1.74 24.00
C GLU A 326 -10.79 -0.21 24.16
N GLU A 327 -10.19 0.58 23.26
CA GLU A 327 -10.30 2.04 23.27
C GLU A 327 -11.51 2.58 22.50
N ARG A 328 -12.31 1.70 21.90
CA ARG A 328 -13.56 2.06 21.16
C ARG A 328 -13.33 3.11 20.09
N PRO A 329 -12.42 2.90 19.14
CA PRO A 329 -12.14 3.90 18.12
C PRO A 329 -13.36 4.17 17.22
N ASP A 330 -13.45 5.39 16.67
CA ASP A 330 -14.47 5.75 15.69
C ASP A 330 -14.31 4.93 14.40
N LEU A 331 -13.04 4.64 14.03
CA LEU A 331 -12.72 3.79 12.91
C LEU A 331 -11.50 2.92 13.22
N MET A 332 -11.64 1.62 13.02
CA MET A 332 -10.53 0.67 13.07
C MET A 332 -10.27 0.08 11.69
N ILE A 333 -9.01 0.08 11.26
CA ILE A 333 -8.60 -0.47 9.96
C ILE A 333 -7.48 -1.47 10.18
N SER A 334 -7.65 -2.71 9.72
CA SER A 334 -6.55 -3.67 9.67
C SER A 334 -6.10 -3.93 8.23
N MET A 335 -4.78 -4.01 8.04
CA MET A 335 -4.17 -4.32 6.73
C MET A 335 -3.21 -5.50 6.88
N ALA A 336 -3.35 -6.49 6.02
CA ALA A 336 -2.51 -7.68 6.08
C ALA A 336 -2.31 -8.33 4.71
N THR A 337 -1.13 -8.86 4.47
CA THR A 337 -0.85 -9.81 3.40
C THR A 337 -1.28 -11.21 3.87
N LEU A 338 -2.60 -11.37 4.05
CA LEU A 338 -3.13 -12.43 4.91
C LEU A 338 -3.30 -13.75 4.17
N THR A 339 -3.94 -13.73 2.98
CA THR A 339 -4.28 -14.98 2.32
C THR A 339 -3.86 -15.03 0.84
N GLY A 340 -3.47 -16.23 0.40
CA GLY A 340 -3.36 -16.52 -1.02
C GLY A 340 -4.73 -16.54 -1.71
N ALA A 341 -5.79 -16.86 -0.97
CA ALA A 341 -7.16 -16.95 -1.48
C ALA A 341 -7.69 -15.60 -2.00
N ALA A 342 -7.43 -14.50 -1.31
CA ALA A 342 -7.77 -13.16 -1.78
C ALA A 342 -7.17 -12.87 -3.15
N ARG A 343 -5.87 -13.11 -3.32
CA ARG A 343 -5.16 -12.91 -4.58
C ARG A 343 -5.69 -13.81 -5.71
N VAL A 344 -6.07 -15.03 -5.39
CA VAL A 344 -6.68 -15.95 -6.37
C VAL A 344 -8.05 -15.46 -6.80
N ALA A 345 -8.83 -14.86 -5.87
CA ALA A 345 -10.18 -14.37 -6.15
C ALA A 345 -10.19 -13.10 -7.01
N VAL A 346 -9.38 -12.07 -6.64
CA VAL A 346 -9.45 -10.72 -7.24
C VAL A 346 -8.18 -10.33 -8.00
N GLY A 347 -7.18 -11.19 -8.08
CA GLY A 347 -5.88 -10.90 -8.69
C GLY A 347 -4.97 -10.07 -7.78
N PRO A 348 -3.74 -9.77 -8.24
CA PRO A 348 -2.74 -9.06 -7.43
C PRO A 348 -2.90 -7.54 -7.46
N ASP A 349 -3.79 -6.98 -8.29
CA ASP A 349 -3.89 -5.53 -8.54
C ASP A 349 -5.01 -4.86 -7.73
N LEU A 350 -6.07 -5.58 -7.40
CA LEU A 350 -7.15 -5.10 -6.54
C LEU A 350 -6.81 -5.35 -5.06
N ALA A 351 -7.17 -4.40 -4.20
CA ALA A 351 -7.10 -4.55 -2.75
C ALA A 351 -8.48 -4.97 -2.21
N PRO A 352 -8.72 -6.25 -1.89
CA PRO A 352 -9.98 -6.66 -1.31
C PRO A 352 -10.11 -6.16 0.13
N PHE A 353 -11.30 -5.70 0.48
CA PHE A 353 -11.62 -5.26 1.83
C PHE A 353 -12.95 -5.84 2.32
N TYR A 354 -13.11 -5.87 3.63
CA TYR A 354 -14.27 -6.38 4.36
C TYR A 354 -14.78 -5.35 5.33
N THR A 355 -16.07 -5.11 5.37
CA THR A 355 -16.75 -4.27 6.37
C THR A 355 -18.25 -4.61 6.39
N ASP A 356 -18.86 -4.50 7.56
CA ASP A 356 -20.31 -4.63 7.74
C ASP A 356 -21.06 -3.35 7.31
N SER A 357 -20.37 -2.21 7.25
CA SER A 357 -20.96 -0.90 6.89
C SER A 357 -21.05 -0.70 5.38
N ASP A 358 -22.28 -0.68 4.83
CA ASP A 358 -22.52 -0.42 3.41
C ASP A 358 -22.12 1.01 3.01
N ALA A 359 -22.38 1.97 3.89
CA ALA A 359 -22.02 3.37 3.65
C ALA A 359 -20.50 3.55 3.54
N LEU A 360 -19.74 2.94 4.45
CA LEU A 360 -18.28 2.93 4.43
C LEU A 360 -17.75 2.27 3.17
N ALA A 361 -18.30 1.11 2.78
CA ALA A 361 -17.91 0.39 1.58
C ALA A 361 -18.12 1.22 0.31
N GLN A 362 -19.21 1.98 0.22
CA GLN A 362 -19.50 2.87 -0.90
C GLN A 362 -18.47 4.01 -0.98
N VAL A 363 -18.20 4.67 0.16
CA VAL A 363 -17.20 5.75 0.23
C VAL A 363 -15.82 5.26 -0.20
N LEU A 364 -15.37 4.10 0.31
CA LEU A 364 -14.08 3.51 -0.07
C LEU A 364 -14.00 3.18 -1.56
N SER A 365 -15.06 2.61 -2.12
CA SER A 365 -15.08 2.23 -3.54
C SER A 365 -14.98 3.45 -4.46
N ILE A 366 -15.70 4.51 -4.13
CA ILE A 366 -15.66 5.79 -4.87
C ILE A 366 -14.28 6.45 -4.74
N SER A 367 -13.77 6.52 -3.50
CA SER A 367 -12.46 7.10 -3.21
C SER A 367 -11.32 6.35 -3.93
N GLY A 368 -11.33 5.01 -3.87
CA GLY A 368 -10.33 4.19 -4.55
C GLY A 368 -10.32 4.38 -6.07
N ALA A 369 -11.49 4.49 -6.68
CA ALA A 369 -11.62 4.77 -8.11
C ALA A 369 -11.08 6.17 -8.46
N ARG A 370 -11.36 7.18 -7.62
CA ARG A 370 -10.93 8.57 -7.84
C ARG A 370 -9.42 8.75 -7.80
N VAL A 371 -8.73 8.04 -6.89
CA VAL A 371 -7.27 8.21 -6.67
C VAL A 371 -6.43 7.10 -7.31
N ALA A 372 -6.99 6.33 -8.24
CA ALA A 372 -6.32 5.23 -8.92
C ALA A 372 -5.69 4.19 -7.96
N ASP A 373 -6.34 3.94 -6.82
CA ASP A 373 -6.01 2.90 -5.83
C ASP A 373 -7.20 1.94 -5.68
N PRO A 374 -7.40 1.02 -6.64
CA PRO A 374 -8.62 0.23 -6.73
C PRO A 374 -8.75 -0.72 -5.55
N VAL A 375 -9.92 -0.68 -4.93
CA VAL A 375 -10.33 -1.54 -3.84
C VAL A 375 -11.57 -2.33 -4.25
N TRP A 376 -11.82 -3.49 -3.62
CA TRP A 376 -12.97 -4.33 -3.93
C TRP A 376 -13.57 -4.92 -2.67
N ARG A 377 -14.87 -4.65 -2.41
CA ARG A 377 -15.56 -5.19 -1.24
C ARG A 377 -15.78 -6.69 -1.40
N MET A 378 -15.37 -7.45 -0.38
CA MET A 378 -15.69 -8.85 -0.17
C MET A 378 -16.69 -8.99 1.00
N PRO A 379 -17.54 -10.02 1.06
CA PRO A 379 -18.53 -10.15 2.10
C PRO A 379 -17.95 -10.74 3.39
N PHE A 380 -18.36 -10.21 4.55
CA PHE A 380 -18.44 -11.00 5.76
C PHE A 380 -19.67 -11.92 5.62
N TRP A 381 -19.47 -13.19 5.30
CA TRP A 381 -20.56 -14.13 5.04
C TRP A 381 -20.83 -14.97 6.27
N ASP A 382 -21.77 -14.53 7.12
CA ASP A 382 -22.09 -15.14 8.42
C ASP A 382 -22.35 -16.66 8.40
N PRO A 383 -22.96 -17.27 7.36
CA PRO A 383 -23.08 -18.73 7.30
C PRO A 383 -21.74 -19.48 7.36
N TYR A 384 -20.61 -18.82 7.08
CA TYR A 384 -19.29 -19.43 7.19
C TYR A 384 -18.65 -19.30 8.59
N GLU A 385 -19.31 -18.65 9.56
CA GLU A 385 -18.85 -18.61 10.96
C GLU A 385 -18.68 -20.01 11.53
N SER A 386 -19.59 -20.93 11.23
CA SER A 386 -19.49 -22.32 11.67
C SER A 386 -18.24 -23.06 11.17
N LEU A 387 -17.61 -22.58 10.11
CA LEU A 387 -16.37 -23.19 9.59
C LEU A 387 -15.16 -22.90 10.49
N ILE A 388 -15.19 -21.78 11.21
CA ILE A 388 -14.10 -21.38 12.11
C ILE A 388 -14.35 -21.80 13.56
N GLU A 389 -15.36 -22.63 13.83
CA GLU A 389 -15.74 -23.13 15.16
C GLU A 389 -15.49 -24.64 15.24
N PRO A 390 -14.29 -25.10 15.69
CA PRO A 390 -13.89 -26.50 15.60
C PRO A 390 -14.54 -27.41 16.65
N GLY A 391 -15.13 -26.82 17.71
CA GLY A 391 -15.78 -27.55 18.80
C GLY A 391 -14.87 -28.03 19.95
N ILE A 392 -13.55 -28.03 19.75
CA ILE A 392 -12.58 -28.31 20.82
C ILE A 392 -12.01 -27.01 21.43
N ALA A 393 -12.01 -25.93 20.62
CA ALA A 393 -11.66 -24.58 21.01
C ALA A 393 -12.77 -23.63 20.52
N ASP A 394 -12.73 -22.36 20.91
CA ASP A 394 -13.69 -21.37 20.44
C ASP A 394 -13.52 -21.09 18.94
N LEU A 395 -12.28 -21.08 18.45
CA LEU A 395 -11.94 -20.77 17.07
C LEU A 395 -10.92 -21.76 16.48
N ASP A 396 -10.98 -21.92 15.14
CA ASP A 396 -9.98 -22.60 14.31
C ASP A 396 -9.24 -21.55 13.46
N ASN A 397 -7.90 -21.57 13.50
CA ASN A 397 -7.12 -20.62 12.71
C ASN A 397 -7.08 -20.96 11.21
N ALA A 398 -7.38 -22.21 10.82
CA ALA A 398 -7.27 -22.66 9.43
C ALA A 398 -8.27 -23.77 9.12
N PRO A 399 -9.57 -23.44 8.92
CA PRO A 399 -10.62 -24.43 8.68
C PRO A 399 -10.31 -25.31 7.47
N ALA A 400 -10.69 -26.59 7.58
CA ALA A 400 -10.52 -27.57 6.54
C ALA A 400 -11.36 -27.23 5.28
N GLY A 401 -10.98 -27.80 4.11
CA GLY A 401 -11.76 -27.72 2.87
C GLY A 401 -11.22 -26.79 1.80
N GLY A 402 -10.33 -25.87 2.12
CA GLY A 402 -9.61 -25.03 1.14
C GLY A 402 -10.43 -23.99 0.39
N PHE A 403 -11.72 -23.82 0.69
CA PHE A 403 -12.60 -22.82 0.09
C PHE A 403 -12.78 -21.60 0.97
N ALA A 404 -13.11 -20.46 0.35
CA ALA A 404 -13.42 -19.19 1.03
C ALA A 404 -12.36 -18.69 2.01
N GLY A 405 -11.10 -19.08 1.84
CA GLY A 405 -10.02 -18.82 2.82
C GLY A 405 -9.81 -17.36 3.19
N SER A 406 -10.10 -16.40 2.28
CA SER A 406 -10.04 -14.97 2.60
C SER A 406 -11.25 -14.54 3.46
N ILE A 407 -12.45 -15.08 3.19
CA ILE A 407 -13.66 -14.78 3.96
C ILE A 407 -13.54 -15.35 5.38
N THR A 408 -13.13 -16.61 5.52
CA THR A 408 -12.96 -17.25 6.84
C THR A 408 -11.86 -16.55 7.66
N ALA A 409 -10.78 -16.09 7.01
CA ALA A 409 -9.76 -15.30 7.69
C ALA A 409 -10.29 -13.95 8.18
N ALA A 410 -11.09 -13.27 7.36
CA ALA A 410 -11.71 -12.00 7.73
C ALA A 410 -12.75 -12.18 8.85
N LEU A 411 -13.57 -13.24 8.81
CA LEU A 411 -14.50 -13.60 9.89
C LEU A 411 -13.77 -13.90 11.19
N PHE A 412 -12.65 -14.64 11.12
CA PHE A 412 -11.80 -14.88 12.31
C PHE A 412 -11.37 -13.55 12.95
N LEU A 413 -10.88 -12.59 12.15
CA LEU A 413 -10.45 -11.28 12.67
C LEU A 413 -11.62 -10.48 13.23
N ARG A 414 -12.80 -10.54 12.62
CA ARG A 414 -14.01 -9.85 13.10
C ARG A 414 -14.38 -10.25 14.54
N ARG A 415 -14.08 -11.47 14.98
CA ARG A 415 -14.31 -11.93 16.36
C ARG A 415 -13.55 -11.14 17.43
N PHE A 416 -12.53 -10.37 17.03
CA PHE A 416 -11.69 -9.59 17.93
C PHE A 416 -12.01 -8.09 17.93
N VAL A 417 -13.06 -7.67 17.18
CA VAL A 417 -13.52 -6.28 17.11
C VAL A 417 -15.00 -6.21 17.42
N GLU A 418 -15.36 -5.57 18.55
CA GLU A 418 -16.73 -5.46 19.04
C GLU A 418 -17.12 -4.05 19.49
N GLN A 419 -16.14 -3.23 19.89
CA GLN A 419 -16.35 -1.92 20.48
C GLN A 419 -16.09 -0.77 19.51
N ALA A 420 -15.25 -0.98 18.48
CA ALA A 420 -15.01 0.01 17.45
C ALA A 420 -16.32 0.31 16.73
N LYS A 421 -16.57 1.60 16.46
CA LYS A 421 -17.82 2.03 15.80
C LYS A 421 -17.90 1.50 14.36
N ASP A 422 -16.80 1.56 13.63
CA ASP A 422 -16.65 0.99 12.29
C ASP A 422 -15.36 0.18 12.17
N TYR A 423 -15.41 -0.95 11.46
CA TYR A 423 -14.27 -1.81 11.20
C TYR A 423 -14.11 -2.13 9.73
N VAL A 424 -12.86 -2.05 9.26
CA VAL A 424 -12.46 -2.45 7.90
C VAL A 424 -11.23 -3.32 7.96
N HIS A 425 -11.27 -4.46 7.29
CA HIS A 425 -10.11 -5.32 7.06
C HIS A 425 -9.71 -5.32 5.58
N PHE A 426 -8.40 -5.16 5.30
CA PHE A 426 -7.82 -5.30 3.96
C PHE A 426 -6.92 -6.54 3.91
N ASP A 427 -7.22 -7.45 2.97
CA ASP A 427 -6.39 -8.64 2.66
C ASP A 427 -5.60 -8.38 1.37
N ILE A 428 -4.45 -7.70 1.48
CA ILE A 428 -3.68 -7.16 0.37
C ILE A 428 -2.55 -8.09 -0.10
N TYR A 429 -2.01 -7.83 -1.29
CA TYR A 429 -0.81 -8.54 -1.78
C TYR A 429 0.48 -7.77 -1.55
N SER A 430 0.43 -6.44 -1.61
CA SER A 430 1.55 -5.51 -1.39
C SER A 430 2.79 -5.75 -2.27
N TRP A 431 2.62 -6.39 -3.44
CA TRP A 431 3.72 -6.72 -4.34
C TRP A 431 3.38 -6.59 -5.81
N GLN A 432 4.19 -5.84 -6.57
CA GLN A 432 4.11 -5.71 -8.02
C GLN A 432 5.03 -6.73 -8.68
N ARG A 433 4.46 -7.72 -9.39
CA ARG A 433 5.23 -8.82 -10.01
C ARG A 433 6.05 -8.38 -11.21
N THR A 434 5.49 -7.53 -12.04
CA THR A 434 6.10 -6.96 -13.26
C THR A 434 5.93 -5.45 -13.23
N ALA A 435 6.93 -4.72 -13.72
CA ALA A 435 6.84 -3.26 -13.79
C ALA A 435 5.63 -2.81 -14.63
N ALA A 436 4.99 -1.74 -14.18
CA ALA A 436 3.89 -1.07 -14.85
C ALA A 436 4.03 0.45 -14.65
N PRO A 437 3.30 1.30 -15.39
CA PRO A 437 3.41 2.74 -15.25
C PRO A 437 3.27 3.22 -13.80
N GLY A 438 4.24 3.98 -13.28
CA GLY A 438 4.29 4.46 -11.90
C GLY A 438 4.43 3.38 -10.81
N ARG A 439 4.57 2.12 -11.20
CA ARG A 439 4.65 0.96 -10.31
C ARG A 439 5.83 0.07 -10.70
N SER A 440 6.97 0.26 -10.07
CA SER A 440 8.14 -0.60 -10.26
C SER A 440 7.88 -2.02 -9.76
N LYS A 441 8.61 -3.01 -10.28
CA LYS A 441 8.61 -4.36 -9.71
C LYS A 441 9.09 -4.28 -8.26
N GLY A 442 8.38 -4.92 -7.33
CA GLY A 442 8.72 -4.91 -5.90
C GLY A 442 7.54 -4.53 -5.01
N GLY A 443 7.81 -3.96 -3.86
CA GLY A 443 6.83 -3.46 -2.92
C GLY A 443 5.87 -2.44 -3.55
N LEU A 444 4.61 -2.50 -3.13
CA LEU A 444 3.54 -1.64 -3.65
C LEU A 444 2.53 -1.31 -2.55
N GLY A 445 2.13 -0.03 -2.47
CA GLY A 445 0.99 0.39 -1.67
C GLY A 445 -0.33 -0.06 -2.30
N GLN A 446 -1.23 -0.64 -1.48
CA GLN A 446 -2.57 -1.08 -1.86
C GLN A 446 -3.56 -0.68 -0.77
N GLY A 447 -4.44 0.27 -1.07
CA GLY A 447 -5.46 0.80 -0.19
C GLY A 447 -5.12 2.12 0.52
N PRO A 448 -3.86 2.49 0.83
CA PRO A 448 -3.57 3.72 1.58
C PRO A 448 -4.09 5.00 0.92
N ARG A 449 -4.02 5.14 -0.40
CA ARG A 449 -4.55 6.33 -1.09
C ARG A 449 -6.07 6.37 -1.07
N ALA A 450 -6.72 5.21 -1.27
CA ALA A 450 -8.17 5.09 -1.16
C ALA A 450 -8.66 5.47 0.24
N LEU A 451 -7.95 5.00 1.27
CA LEU A 451 -8.23 5.33 2.67
C LEU A 451 -8.01 6.81 2.95
N LEU A 452 -6.85 7.38 2.56
CA LEU A 452 -6.56 8.80 2.74
C LEU A 452 -7.62 9.71 2.10
N GLU A 453 -8.14 9.33 0.94
CA GLU A 453 -9.22 10.06 0.25
C GLU A 453 -10.58 9.88 0.93
N ALA A 454 -10.81 8.71 1.54
CA ALA A 454 -12.07 8.40 2.22
C ALA A 454 -12.17 9.00 3.63
N LEU A 455 -11.03 9.12 4.37
CA LEU A 455 -11.02 9.52 5.78
C LEU A 455 -11.81 10.79 6.10
N PRO A 456 -11.74 11.90 5.31
CA PRO A 456 -12.52 13.10 5.60
C PRO A 456 -14.03 12.84 5.61
N HIS A 457 -14.53 11.94 4.78
CA HIS A 457 -15.94 11.57 4.73
C HIS A 457 -16.31 10.58 5.84
N LEU A 458 -15.42 9.63 6.15
CA LEU A 458 -15.67 8.59 7.14
C LEU A 458 -15.63 9.11 8.58
N LEU A 459 -14.77 10.11 8.84
CA LEU A 459 -14.54 10.66 10.17
C LEU A 459 -15.06 12.10 10.33
N ALA A 460 -15.72 12.65 9.30
CA ALA A 460 -16.24 14.02 9.29
C ALA A 460 -15.17 15.08 9.64
N LEU A 461 -14.00 14.97 9.00
CA LEU A 461 -12.87 15.89 9.19
C LEU A 461 -13.07 17.22 8.44
#